data_c90ba9cf4974de20f04940127df5b0ef
#
_entry.id   c90ba9cf4974de20f04940127df5b0ef
#
_cell.length_a   1.000
_cell.length_b   1.000
_cell.length_c   1.000
_cell.angle_alpha   90.00
_cell.angle_beta   90.00
_cell.angle_gamma   90.00
#
_symmetry.space_group_name_H-M   'P 1'
#
loop_
_entity.id
_entity.type
_entity.pdbx_description
1 polymer ?
#
loop_
_entity_poly.entity_id
_entity_poly.type
_entity_poly.pdbx_seq_one_letter_code
_entity_poly.pdbx_strand_id
1 'polypeptide(L)'
;MRQTISDALMAEEAYCKAHPDYFVERHCNIEDKDSATLLVPFALWPMQRQALLELHEHRLNIILKARQLGMTWLALAYAAYVMRFTPGSTVVVLSRTEEEAKELVRRTGVLLGNMPALLRETPWEGPTWRASAMSAVVSHPDGRESVLKAFPAAMGASRSFTANLVILDEWAFQQFAREIWTAAFPTINRPTGGKVIGLSTIRRGTLFEDIWTAEDTGFHKIFLPWKADPRRTPDWYEESRRALGDLVLSEYPATQEEALTIPGGAYFPELAPEIHLTDHVPAGNVKYYLSIDYGLDALAALWYAVDARGDAVVYRELYQSGLIVSEAAQAIAECCTGEPVTARFAPPDLWNRNRDTGRSTQEIFAECGLPLVMTSNDRVQGWLDVKEWLRPFDAVHEQTGQPYRTARLRLLEGAAPNLWRCLRAIQKDERRPVDCATEPHELTHLPDSLRAFCAGRPCAPRVPARVQQKPFDPLASRRRVRGNFDF
;
A
#
# COMPACT_ATOMS: atom_id res chain seq x y z
N MET A 1 -56.02 21.37 4.61
CA MET A 1 -54.90 21.71 3.67
C MET A 1 -53.54 21.65 4.33
N ARG A 2 -53.22 22.37 5.45
CA ARG A 2 -51.92 22.29 6.13
C ARG A 2 -51.62 20.91 6.69
N GLN A 3 -52.61 20.21 7.27
CA GLN A 3 -52.50 18.85 7.82
C GLN A 3 -52.21 17.81 6.74
N THR A 4 -52.85 17.91 5.57
CA THR A 4 -52.65 17.02 4.41
C THR A 4 -51.23 17.18 3.80
N ILE A 5 -50.65 18.39 3.81
CA ILE A 5 -49.29 18.65 3.36
C ILE A 5 -48.27 18.05 4.36
N SER A 6 -48.52 18.16 5.67
CA SER A 6 -47.70 17.59 6.72
C SER A 6 -47.68 16.05 6.62
N ASP A 7 -48.84 15.42 6.40
CA ASP A 7 -48.97 13.97 6.27
C ASP A 7 -48.22 13.45 5.00
N ALA A 8 -48.32 14.18 3.89
CA ALA A 8 -47.59 13.85 2.66
C ALA A 8 -46.05 13.96 2.82
N LEU A 9 -45.59 15.00 3.54
CA LEU A 9 -44.15 15.18 3.82
C LEU A 9 -43.61 14.08 4.75
N MET A 10 -44.38 13.68 5.78
CA MET A 10 -43.99 12.57 6.66
C MET A 10 -43.95 11.23 5.91
N ALA A 11 -44.88 11.00 5.00
CA ALA A 11 -44.88 9.79 4.15
C ALA A 11 -43.68 9.74 3.22
N GLU A 12 -43.36 10.89 2.58
CA GLU A 12 -42.17 11.01 1.73
C GLU A 12 -40.89 10.80 2.51
N GLU A 13 -40.77 11.40 3.70
CA GLU A 13 -39.62 11.20 4.59
C GLU A 13 -39.45 9.73 4.99
N ALA A 14 -40.53 9.06 5.38
CA ALA A 14 -40.52 7.66 5.74
C ALA A 14 -40.14 6.76 4.56
N TYR A 15 -40.62 7.08 3.36
CA TYR A 15 -40.25 6.36 2.15
C TYR A 15 -38.77 6.55 1.79
N CYS A 16 -38.26 7.77 1.81
CA CYS A 16 -36.86 8.08 1.59
C CYS A 16 -35.96 7.35 2.59
N LYS A 17 -36.36 7.29 3.85
CA LYS A 17 -35.62 6.57 4.90
C LYS A 17 -35.54 5.06 4.66
N ALA A 18 -36.56 4.47 4.05
CA ALA A 18 -36.60 3.06 3.70
C ALA A 18 -35.90 2.74 2.38
N HIS A 19 -35.76 3.73 1.48
CA HIS A 19 -35.28 3.55 0.12
C HIS A 19 -34.18 4.57 -0.22
N PRO A 20 -32.91 4.27 0.08
CA PRO A 20 -31.79 5.18 -0.18
C PRO A 20 -31.61 5.52 -1.65
N ASP A 21 -31.94 4.62 -2.56
CA ASP A 21 -31.87 4.84 -4.01
C ASP A 21 -32.93 5.87 -4.47
N TYR A 22 -34.15 5.77 -3.95
CA TYR A 22 -35.19 6.76 -4.20
C TYR A 22 -34.79 8.14 -3.65
N PHE A 23 -34.26 8.19 -2.43
CA PHE A 23 -33.76 9.43 -1.85
C PHE A 23 -32.72 10.09 -2.76
N VAL A 24 -31.74 9.32 -3.26
CA VAL A 24 -30.69 9.84 -4.12
C VAL A 24 -31.27 10.38 -5.44
N GLU A 25 -32.10 9.60 -6.12
CA GLU A 25 -32.66 10.01 -7.42
C GLU A 25 -33.65 11.17 -7.31
N ARG A 26 -34.39 11.24 -6.23
CA ARG A 26 -35.46 12.22 -6.05
C ARG A 26 -34.95 13.54 -5.49
N HIS A 27 -33.93 13.50 -4.62
CA HIS A 27 -33.57 14.63 -3.77
C HIS A 27 -32.09 15.05 -3.88
N CYS A 28 -31.25 14.30 -4.58
CA CYS A 28 -29.86 14.68 -4.77
C CYS A 28 -29.62 15.24 -6.17
N ASN A 29 -28.85 16.34 -6.22
CA ASN A 29 -28.32 16.88 -7.46
C ASN A 29 -26.80 16.81 -7.41
N ILE A 30 -26.18 16.58 -8.56
CA ILE A 30 -24.73 16.50 -8.73
C ILE A 30 -24.26 17.46 -9.82
N GLU A 31 -22.98 17.75 -9.83
CA GLU A 31 -22.35 18.46 -10.93
C GLU A 31 -21.89 17.48 -12.01
N ASP A 32 -22.46 17.61 -13.21
CA ASP A 32 -22.03 16.88 -14.40
C ASP A 32 -21.46 17.86 -15.42
N LYS A 33 -20.14 17.77 -15.67
CA LYS A 33 -19.44 18.65 -16.62
C LYS A 33 -19.80 18.39 -18.07
N ASP A 34 -20.37 17.23 -18.37
CA ASP A 34 -20.78 16.84 -19.72
C ASP A 34 -22.22 17.33 -20.03
N SER A 35 -22.92 17.86 -19.04
CA SER A 35 -24.27 18.38 -19.19
C SER A 35 -24.28 19.86 -19.58
N ALA A 36 -25.29 20.27 -20.35
CA ALA A 36 -25.52 21.65 -20.68
C ALA A 36 -25.77 22.56 -19.45
N THR A 37 -26.35 21.99 -18.39
CA THR A 37 -26.48 22.60 -17.07
C THR A 37 -25.57 21.87 -16.13
N LEU A 38 -24.62 22.56 -15.48
CA LEU A 38 -23.65 21.95 -14.59
C LEU A 38 -24.31 21.11 -13.47
N LEU A 39 -25.42 21.64 -12.91
CA LEU A 39 -26.17 20.98 -11.85
C LEU A 39 -27.33 20.17 -12.45
N VAL A 40 -27.32 18.87 -12.21
CA VAL A 40 -28.31 17.92 -12.73
C VAL A 40 -28.84 17.00 -11.62
N PRO A 41 -30.07 16.47 -11.72
CA PRO A 41 -30.56 15.41 -10.84
C PRO A 41 -29.62 14.20 -10.91
N PHE A 42 -29.39 13.53 -9.77
CA PHE A 42 -28.57 12.33 -9.72
C PHE A 42 -29.38 11.12 -10.21
N ALA A 43 -29.53 11.00 -11.51
CA ALA A 43 -30.14 9.80 -12.12
C ALA A 43 -29.15 8.64 -12.04
N LEU A 44 -29.47 7.65 -11.21
CA LEU A 44 -28.61 6.49 -10.98
C LEU A 44 -28.59 5.55 -12.19
N TRP A 45 -27.39 5.22 -12.66
CA TRP A 45 -27.23 4.12 -13.60
C TRP A 45 -27.53 2.77 -12.91
N PRO A 46 -27.95 1.73 -13.66
CA PRO A 46 -28.31 0.44 -13.05
C PRO A 46 -27.28 -0.11 -12.09
N MET A 47 -25.99 -0.07 -12.46
CA MET A 47 -24.92 -0.57 -11.60
C MET A 47 -24.63 0.35 -10.39
N GLN A 48 -24.82 1.67 -10.52
CA GLN A 48 -24.73 2.58 -9.38
C GLN A 48 -25.86 2.32 -8.38
N ARG A 49 -27.11 2.11 -8.87
CA ARG A 49 -28.25 1.77 -8.02
C ARG A 49 -28.00 0.47 -7.27
N GLN A 50 -27.55 -0.58 -7.97
CA GLN A 50 -27.20 -1.84 -7.35
C GLN A 50 -26.13 -1.67 -6.27
N ALA A 51 -25.03 -0.98 -6.59
CA ALA A 51 -23.96 -0.68 -5.64
C ALA A 51 -24.46 0.08 -4.41
N LEU A 52 -25.37 1.05 -4.58
CA LEU A 52 -25.97 1.80 -3.47
C LEU A 52 -26.77 0.90 -2.53
N LEU A 53 -27.56 -0.02 -3.07
CA LEU A 53 -28.34 -0.97 -2.28
C LEU A 53 -27.42 -1.93 -1.52
N GLU A 54 -26.40 -2.47 -2.18
CA GLU A 54 -25.39 -3.32 -1.54
C GLU A 54 -24.62 -2.55 -0.43
N LEU A 55 -24.24 -1.27 -0.67
CA LEU A 55 -23.67 -0.41 0.37
C LEU A 55 -24.58 -0.22 1.56
N HIS A 56 -25.89 -0.17 1.32
CA HIS A 56 -26.86 -0.01 2.40
C HIS A 56 -27.00 -1.28 3.25
N GLU A 57 -26.95 -2.45 2.63
CA GLU A 57 -27.10 -3.75 3.30
C GLU A 57 -25.85 -4.14 4.09
N HIS A 58 -24.67 -3.98 3.51
CA HIS A 58 -23.42 -4.44 4.09
C HIS A 58 -22.72 -3.38 4.94
N ARG A 59 -22.03 -3.82 6.00
CA ARG A 59 -21.32 -2.94 6.94
C ARG A 59 -19.96 -2.49 6.43
N LEU A 60 -19.16 -3.42 5.93
CA LEU A 60 -17.83 -3.16 5.37
C LEU A 60 -17.89 -3.37 3.86
N ASN A 61 -17.64 -2.33 3.10
CA ASN A 61 -17.73 -2.37 1.64
C ASN A 61 -16.43 -1.90 1.02
N ILE A 62 -15.98 -2.63 0.00
CA ILE A 62 -14.85 -2.27 -0.84
C ILE A 62 -15.29 -2.26 -2.31
N ILE A 63 -15.04 -1.15 -3.00
CA ILE A 63 -15.48 -0.91 -4.37
C ILE A 63 -14.27 -0.76 -5.28
N LEU A 64 -14.03 -1.75 -6.11
CA LEU A 64 -13.09 -1.68 -7.21
C LEU A 64 -13.83 -1.18 -8.46
N LYS A 65 -13.42 -0.06 -8.98
CA LYS A 65 -14.16 0.63 -10.05
C LYS A 65 -13.24 1.08 -11.19
N ALA A 66 -13.78 1.19 -12.38
CA ALA A 66 -13.18 2.00 -13.44
C ALA A 66 -13.25 3.50 -13.06
N ARG A 67 -12.40 4.31 -13.69
CA ARG A 67 -12.41 5.77 -13.47
C ARG A 67 -13.69 6.43 -13.95
N GLN A 68 -14.03 7.54 -13.27
CA GLN A 68 -15.11 8.45 -13.65
C GLN A 68 -16.51 7.81 -13.71
N LEU A 69 -16.79 6.87 -12.84
CA LEU A 69 -18.12 6.25 -12.71
C LEU A 69 -19.04 6.96 -11.69
N GLY A 70 -18.72 8.18 -11.26
CA GLY A 70 -19.56 8.95 -10.32
C GLY A 70 -19.63 8.37 -8.91
N MET A 71 -18.80 7.37 -8.54
CA MET A 71 -18.91 6.64 -7.28
C MET A 71 -18.57 7.50 -6.05
N THR A 72 -17.70 8.48 -6.19
CA THR A 72 -17.47 9.48 -5.13
C THR A 72 -18.73 10.29 -4.83
N TRP A 73 -19.47 10.74 -5.87
CA TRP A 73 -20.77 11.38 -5.69
C TRP A 73 -21.79 10.45 -5.01
N LEU A 74 -21.81 9.17 -5.38
CA LEU A 74 -22.69 8.18 -4.78
C LEU A 74 -22.40 7.97 -3.29
N ALA A 75 -21.12 7.84 -2.92
CA ALA A 75 -20.70 7.69 -1.54
C ALA A 75 -21.04 8.95 -0.71
N LEU A 76 -20.88 10.15 -1.27
CA LEU A 76 -21.27 11.40 -0.61
C LEU A 76 -22.79 11.57 -0.52
N ALA A 77 -23.55 11.14 -1.53
CA ALA A 77 -25.02 11.13 -1.47
C ALA A 77 -25.51 10.17 -0.39
N TYR A 78 -24.86 9.01 -0.25
CA TYR A 78 -25.13 8.09 0.87
C TYR A 78 -24.73 8.70 2.22
N ALA A 79 -23.63 9.46 2.28
CA ALA A 79 -23.26 10.21 3.50
C ALA A 79 -24.34 11.24 3.86
N ALA A 80 -24.87 12.00 2.89
CA ALA A 80 -25.96 12.94 3.09
C ALA A 80 -27.26 12.23 3.57
N TYR A 81 -27.55 11.05 3.02
CA TYR A 81 -28.63 10.17 3.50
C TYR A 81 -28.44 9.78 4.98
N VAL A 82 -27.25 9.31 5.36
CA VAL A 82 -26.94 8.95 6.77
C VAL A 82 -27.06 10.17 7.67
N MET A 83 -26.49 11.32 7.27
CA MET A 83 -26.59 12.56 8.03
C MET A 83 -28.04 13.01 8.23
N ARG A 84 -28.91 12.82 7.23
CA ARG A 84 -30.33 13.24 7.29
C ARG A 84 -31.17 12.30 8.15
N PHE A 85 -31.01 10.98 7.99
CA PHE A 85 -31.90 9.98 8.59
C PHE A 85 -31.36 9.35 9.87
N THR A 86 -30.14 9.71 10.30
CA THR A 86 -29.54 9.27 11.56
C THR A 86 -29.07 10.48 12.36
N PRO A 87 -29.99 11.17 13.08
CA PRO A 87 -29.65 12.37 13.85
C PRO A 87 -28.53 12.13 14.87
N GLY A 88 -27.52 13.02 14.87
CA GLY A 88 -26.32 12.90 15.71
C GLY A 88 -25.23 12.00 15.09
N SER A 89 -25.35 11.63 13.82
CA SER A 89 -24.36 10.82 13.14
C SER A 89 -23.05 11.59 12.85
N THR A 90 -21.95 10.86 12.89
CA THR A 90 -20.63 11.34 12.46
C THR A 90 -20.19 10.57 11.23
N VAL A 91 -19.92 11.29 10.14
CA VAL A 91 -19.33 10.77 8.92
C VAL A 91 -17.89 11.25 8.84
N VAL A 92 -16.95 10.35 8.60
CA VAL A 92 -15.54 10.67 8.38
C VAL A 92 -15.20 10.33 6.93
N VAL A 93 -14.59 11.27 6.23
CA VAL A 93 -14.14 11.07 4.84
C VAL A 93 -12.63 11.26 4.79
N LEU A 94 -11.92 10.30 4.21
CA LEU A 94 -10.48 10.33 4.03
C LEU A 94 -10.16 10.35 2.53
N SER A 95 -9.30 11.28 2.12
CA SER A 95 -8.82 11.44 0.74
C SER A 95 -7.30 11.55 0.70
N ARG A 96 -6.68 11.52 -0.47
CA ARG A 96 -5.22 11.55 -0.62
C ARG A 96 -4.62 12.86 -0.13
N THR A 97 -5.25 14.00 -0.47
CA THR A 97 -4.73 15.34 -0.19
C THR A 97 -5.76 16.20 0.52
N GLU A 98 -5.28 17.29 1.13
CA GLU A 98 -6.16 18.28 1.76
C GLU A 98 -7.08 18.97 0.76
N GLU A 99 -6.61 19.26 -0.45
CA GLU A 99 -7.42 19.87 -1.51
C GLU A 99 -8.56 18.96 -1.94
N GLU A 100 -8.28 17.65 -2.10
CA GLU A 100 -9.33 16.68 -2.39
C GLU A 100 -10.32 16.56 -1.23
N ALA A 101 -9.85 16.55 0.01
CA ALA A 101 -10.74 16.55 1.18
C ALA A 101 -11.67 17.76 1.21
N LYS A 102 -11.16 18.97 0.92
CA LYS A 102 -11.99 20.19 0.77
C LYS A 102 -13.01 20.05 -0.35
N GLU A 103 -12.61 19.47 -1.49
CA GLU A 103 -13.50 19.24 -2.62
C GLU A 103 -14.64 18.28 -2.27
N LEU A 104 -14.38 17.22 -1.48
CA LEU A 104 -15.44 16.31 -0.99
C LEU A 104 -16.45 17.03 -0.10
N VAL A 105 -15.98 17.93 0.79
CA VAL A 105 -16.89 18.79 1.58
C VAL A 105 -17.69 19.72 0.71
N ARG A 106 -17.06 20.35 -0.31
CA ARG A 106 -17.75 21.22 -1.26
C ARG A 106 -18.86 20.46 -1.99
N ARG A 107 -18.58 19.26 -2.49
CA ARG A 107 -19.58 18.39 -3.14
C ARG A 107 -20.71 17.99 -2.18
N THR A 108 -20.39 17.69 -0.93
CA THR A 108 -21.41 17.45 0.10
C THR A 108 -22.30 18.69 0.27
N GLY A 109 -21.72 19.89 0.26
CA GLY A 109 -22.47 21.14 0.28
C GLY A 109 -23.40 21.30 -0.93
N VAL A 110 -22.98 20.88 -2.14
CA VAL A 110 -23.85 20.87 -3.32
C VAL A 110 -25.05 19.93 -3.11
N LEU A 111 -24.81 18.70 -2.61
CA LEU A 111 -25.88 17.77 -2.30
C LEU A 111 -26.89 18.34 -1.29
N LEU A 112 -26.39 18.82 -0.14
CA LEU A 112 -27.24 19.36 0.94
C LEU A 112 -27.97 20.65 0.52
N GLY A 113 -27.30 21.54 -0.22
CA GLY A 113 -27.85 22.82 -0.62
C GLY A 113 -28.95 22.74 -1.68
N ASN A 114 -28.94 21.67 -2.46
CA ASN A 114 -29.92 21.43 -3.52
C ASN A 114 -31.00 20.42 -3.15
N MET A 115 -30.99 19.91 -1.93
CA MET A 115 -32.10 19.12 -1.44
C MET A 115 -33.33 20.00 -1.29
N PRO A 116 -34.50 19.59 -1.82
CA PRO A 116 -35.73 20.38 -1.70
C PRO A 116 -36.24 20.41 -0.27
N ALA A 117 -37.40 21.04 -0.08
CA ALA A 117 -38.11 21.35 1.17
C ALA A 117 -38.07 20.34 2.33
N LEU A 118 -37.82 19.06 2.08
CA LEU A 118 -37.63 18.02 3.09
C LEU A 118 -36.60 18.36 4.19
N LEU A 119 -35.62 19.24 3.84
CA LEU A 119 -34.65 19.78 4.80
C LEU A 119 -34.92 21.23 5.18
N ARG A 120 -35.81 21.94 4.46
CA ARG A 120 -36.05 23.39 4.62
C ARG A 120 -37.31 23.72 5.42
N GLU A 121 -38.32 22.84 5.41
CA GLU A 121 -39.62 23.11 6.06
C GLU A 121 -39.74 22.41 7.43
N THR A 122 -38.68 22.44 8.22
CA THR A 122 -38.84 22.24 9.66
C THR A 122 -39.17 23.59 10.31
N PRO A 123 -39.86 23.65 11.46
CA PRO A 123 -40.23 24.89 12.15
C PRO A 123 -39.04 25.65 12.77
N TRP A 124 -37.87 25.57 12.16
CA TRP A 124 -36.64 26.17 12.64
C TRP A 124 -36.40 27.53 11.97
N GLU A 125 -36.19 28.53 12.78
CA GLU A 125 -35.61 29.81 12.38
C GLU A 125 -34.08 29.63 12.28
N GLY A 126 -33.58 29.12 11.16
CA GLY A 126 -32.13 29.00 10.95
C GLY A 126 -31.73 28.06 9.80
N PRO A 127 -30.45 28.08 9.39
CA PRO A 127 -29.99 27.21 8.33
C PRO A 127 -30.02 25.74 8.79
N THR A 128 -30.69 24.87 8.04
CA THR A 128 -30.78 23.44 8.31
C THR A 128 -29.47 22.70 8.02
N TRP A 129 -28.54 23.35 7.36
CA TRP A 129 -27.20 22.85 7.15
C TRP A 129 -26.20 24.01 7.04
N ARG A 130 -24.92 23.70 7.32
CA ARG A 130 -23.79 24.62 7.14
C ARG A 130 -22.54 23.83 6.75
N ALA A 131 -21.61 24.48 6.05
CA ALA A 131 -20.32 23.90 5.70
C ALA A 131 -19.17 24.86 6.01
N SER A 132 -18.02 24.30 6.32
CA SER A 132 -16.72 24.95 6.39
C SER A 132 -15.78 24.30 5.38
N ALA A 133 -14.49 24.64 5.39
CA ALA A 133 -13.52 24.05 4.46
C ALA A 133 -13.41 22.54 4.61
N MET A 134 -13.52 22.00 5.85
CA MET A 134 -13.26 20.59 6.16
C MET A 134 -14.44 19.90 6.84
N SER A 135 -15.60 20.51 6.92
CA SER A 135 -16.77 19.89 7.53
C SER A 135 -18.10 20.40 6.95
N ALA A 136 -19.09 19.52 6.95
CA ALA A 136 -20.50 19.87 6.72
C ALA A 136 -21.34 19.37 7.88
N VAL A 137 -22.37 20.13 8.25
CA VAL A 137 -23.22 19.86 9.42
C VAL A 137 -24.68 19.98 9.00
N VAL A 138 -25.48 19.00 9.41
CA VAL A 138 -26.96 19.02 9.29
C VAL A 138 -27.52 19.16 10.71
N SER A 139 -28.35 20.20 10.92
CA SER A 139 -29.05 20.43 12.19
C SER A 139 -30.42 19.75 12.15
N HIS A 140 -30.79 19.03 13.22
CA HIS A 140 -32.04 18.30 13.33
C HIS A 140 -33.05 19.00 14.25
N PRO A 141 -34.34 18.80 14.06
CA PRO A 141 -35.37 19.44 14.87
C PRO A 141 -35.28 19.17 16.39
N ASP A 142 -34.67 18.03 16.77
CA ASP A 142 -34.47 17.65 18.17
C ASP A 142 -33.20 18.26 18.80
N GLY A 143 -32.53 19.17 18.10
CA GLY A 143 -31.32 19.84 18.53
C GLY A 143 -30.00 19.08 18.33
N ARG A 144 -30.08 17.82 17.84
CA ARG A 144 -28.88 17.08 17.48
C ARG A 144 -28.27 17.58 16.16
N GLU A 145 -26.98 17.38 16.00
CA GLU A 145 -26.27 17.70 14.76
C GLU A 145 -25.59 16.45 14.19
N SER A 146 -25.82 16.21 12.91
CA SER A 146 -25.04 15.23 12.15
C SER A 146 -23.89 15.94 11.45
N VAL A 147 -22.68 15.37 11.52
CA VAL A 147 -21.45 16.05 11.07
C VAL A 147 -20.69 15.15 10.10
N LEU A 148 -20.34 15.71 8.94
CA LEU A 148 -19.32 15.13 8.05
C LEU A 148 -18.02 15.91 8.24
N LYS A 149 -16.92 15.20 8.44
CA LYS A 149 -15.56 15.75 8.50
C LYS A 149 -14.69 15.06 7.46
N ALA A 150 -13.96 15.84 6.68
CA ALA A 150 -13.01 15.33 5.69
C ALA A 150 -11.58 15.62 6.13
N PHE A 151 -10.67 14.68 5.89
CA PHE A 151 -9.25 14.78 6.25
C PHE A 151 -8.39 14.22 5.12
N PRO A 152 -7.18 14.79 4.93
CA PRO A 152 -6.16 14.10 4.17
C PRO A 152 -5.73 12.82 4.88
N ALA A 153 -5.32 11.81 4.11
CA ALA A 153 -4.75 10.58 4.63
C ALA A 153 -3.38 10.85 5.27
N ALA A 154 -3.37 11.05 6.59
CA ALA A 154 -2.18 11.28 7.39
C ALA A 154 -2.20 10.40 8.64
N MET A 155 -1.02 10.08 9.18
CA MET A 155 -0.91 9.31 10.42
C MET A 155 -1.72 9.98 11.55
N GLY A 156 -2.63 9.23 12.18
CA GLY A 156 -3.44 9.70 13.29
C GLY A 156 -4.76 10.41 12.93
N ALA A 157 -5.04 10.66 11.65
CA ALA A 157 -6.25 11.36 11.20
C ALA A 157 -7.57 10.73 11.68
N SER A 158 -7.60 9.41 11.93
CA SER A 158 -8.82 8.67 12.28
C SER A 158 -8.97 8.34 13.77
N ARG A 159 -7.98 8.62 14.61
CA ARG A 159 -7.98 8.19 16.04
C ARG A 159 -9.00 8.91 16.93
N SER A 160 -9.51 10.07 16.52
CA SER A 160 -10.27 10.97 17.41
C SER A 160 -11.78 10.90 17.25
N PHE A 161 -12.33 10.03 16.41
CA PHE A 161 -13.75 10.06 16.08
C PHE A 161 -14.43 8.71 16.18
N THR A 162 -15.58 8.71 16.84
CA THR A 162 -16.51 7.59 16.82
C THR A 162 -17.45 7.77 15.62
N ALA A 163 -17.15 7.10 14.51
CA ALA A 163 -17.86 7.29 13.25
C ALA A 163 -19.04 6.33 13.07
N ASN A 164 -20.12 6.82 12.47
CA ASN A 164 -21.23 6.02 11.96
C ASN A 164 -20.95 5.53 10.54
N LEU A 165 -20.22 6.35 9.78
CA LEU A 165 -19.80 6.05 8.42
C LEU A 165 -18.37 6.55 8.21
N VAL A 166 -17.51 5.71 7.64
CA VAL A 166 -16.18 6.08 7.15
C VAL A 166 -16.14 5.87 5.64
N ILE A 167 -15.74 6.90 4.91
CA ILE A 167 -15.53 6.84 3.46
C ILE A 167 -14.02 7.00 3.20
N LEU A 168 -13.44 6.04 2.49
CA LEU A 168 -12.04 6.04 2.05
C LEU A 168 -12.02 6.24 0.53
N ASP A 169 -11.93 7.51 0.10
CA ASP A 169 -11.95 7.85 -1.33
C ASP A 169 -10.55 7.71 -1.92
N GLU A 170 -10.46 7.08 -3.09
CA GLU A 170 -9.22 6.67 -3.76
C GLU A 170 -8.26 5.94 -2.79
N TRP A 171 -8.81 4.96 -2.05
CA TRP A 171 -8.15 4.27 -0.95
C TRP A 171 -6.81 3.62 -1.34
N ALA A 172 -6.71 3.04 -2.54
CA ALA A 172 -5.46 2.46 -3.03
C ALA A 172 -4.32 3.49 -3.22
N PHE A 173 -4.63 4.78 -3.24
CA PHE A 173 -3.65 5.87 -3.42
C PHE A 173 -3.41 6.68 -2.16
N GLN A 174 -4.01 6.32 -1.03
CA GLN A 174 -3.80 6.97 0.24
C GLN A 174 -2.48 6.52 0.86
N GLN A 175 -1.66 7.48 1.31
CA GLN A 175 -0.49 7.20 2.15
C GLN A 175 -0.94 6.66 3.51
N PHE A 176 -0.12 5.81 4.12
CA PHE A 176 -0.38 5.22 5.45
C PHE A 176 -1.72 4.48 5.55
N ALA A 177 -2.23 3.92 4.43
CA ALA A 177 -3.55 3.28 4.40
C ALA A 177 -3.70 2.15 5.45
N ARG A 178 -2.62 1.40 5.75
CA ARG A 178 -2.62 0.33 6.78
C ARG A 178 -2.72 0.90 8.18
N GLU A 179 -1.94 1.91 8.49
CA GLU A 179 -1.92 2.59 9.79
C GLU A 179 -3.24 3.30 10.05
N ILE A 180 -3.77 3.97 9.03
CA ILE A 180 -5.08 4.64 9.07
C ILE A 180 -6.18 3.59 9.32
N TRP A 181 -6.17 2.48 8.60
CA TRP A 181 -7.15 1.41 8.78
C TRP A 181 -7.07 0.79 10.17
N THR A 182 -5.86 0.49 10.65
CA THR A 182 -5.64 -0.04 12.00
C THR A 182 -6.16 0.91 13.08
N ALA A 183 -6.01 2.22 12.87
CA ALA A 183 -6.51 3.24 13.80
C ALA A 183 -8.03 3.50 13.66
N ALA A 184 -8.59 3.40 12.44
CA ALA A 184 -10.00 3.64 12.17
C ALA A 184 -10.90 2.47 12.58
N PHE A 185 -10.45 1.23 12.36
CA PHE A 185 -11.26 0.04 12.57
C PHE A 185 -11.86 -0.05 13.99
N PRO A 186 -11.12 0.17 15.09
CA PRO A 186 -11.72 0.17 16.43
C PRO A 186 -12.83 1.22 16.63
N THR A 187 -12.76 2.36 15.94
CA THR A 187 -13.75 3.45 16.07
C THR A 187 -15.11 3.08 15.47
N ILE A 188 -15.13 2.15 14.54
CA ILE A 188 -16.34 1.63 13.87
C ILE A 188 -16.74 0.24 14.34
N ASN A 189 -15.83 -0.51 14.97
CA ASN A 189 -16.09 -1.88 15.44
C ASN A 189 -16.74 -1.88 16.84
N ARG A 190 -17.94 -1.33 16.93
CA ARG A 190 -18.77 -1.23 18.13
C ARG A 190 -19.97 -2.15 18.03
N PRO A 191 -20.65 -2.49 19.16
CA PRO A 191 -21.88 -3.29 19.13
C PRO A 191 -22.97 -2.71 18.22
N THR A 192 -23.09 -1.37 18.16
CA THR A 192 -24.02 -0.67 17.26
C THR A 192 -23.50 -0.54 15.83
N GLY A 193 -22.22 -0.91 15.60
CA GLY A 193 -21.56 -0.89 14.30
C GLY A 193 -21.39 0.50 13.67
N GLY A 194 -20.26 0.71 13.00
CA GLY A 194 -20.09 1.76 12.00
C GLY A 194 -19.99 1.11 10.63
N LYS A 195 -20.27 1.86 9.58
CA LYS A 195 -20.17 1.41 8.19
C LYS A 195 -18.90 1.94 7.53
N VAL A 196 -18.33 1.16 6.61
CA VAL A 196 -17.17 1.56 5.81
C VAL A 196 -17.49 1.46 4.32
N ILE A 197 -17.06 2.44 3.57
CA ILE A 197 -17.08 2.47 2.11
C ILE A 197 -15.67 2.84 1.64
N GLY A 198 -14.89 1.84 1.20
CA GLY A 198 -13.62 2.06 0.54
C GLY A 198 -13.79 1.98 -0.97
N LEU A 199 -13.38 3.00 -1.72
CA LEU A 199 -13.51 3.02 -3.18
C LEU A 199 -12.21 3.46 -3.86
N SER A 200 -11.84 2.78 -4.93
CA SER A 200 -10.63 3.08 -5.70
C SER A 200 -10.62 2.38 -7.07
N THR A 201 -9.76 2.85 -7.96
CA THR A 201 -9.16 1.97 -8.96
C THR A 201 -8.10 1.11 -8.27
N ILE A 202 -7.61 0.06 -8.96
CA ILE A 202 -6.59 -0.82 -8.38
C ILE A 202 -5.21 -0.14 -8.38
N ARG A 203 -4.45 -0.40 -7.31
CA ARG A 203 -3.02 -0.14 -7.26
C ARG A 203 -2.34 -1.30 -6.53
N ARG A 204 -1.31 -1.86 -7.13
CA ARG A 204 -0.59 -3.02 -6.60
C ARG A 204 0.18 -2.71 -5.31
N GLY A 205 0.32 -3.72 -4.47
CA GLY A 205 1.07 -3.65 -3.21
C GLY A 205 0.40 -2.83 -2.11
N THR A 206 -0.87 -2.43 -2.30
CA THR A 206 -1.63 -1.61 -1.35
C THR A 206 -2.54 -2.44 -0.46
N LEU A 207 -2.94 -1.88 0.69
CA LEU A 207 -3.94 -2.50 1.55
C LEU A 207 -5.26 -2.78 0.81
N PHE A 208 -5.65 -1.89 -0.11
CA PHE A 208 -6.85 -2.05 -0.93
C PHE A 208 -6.79 -3.33 -1.76
N GLU A 209 -5.66 -3.60 -2.42
CA GLU A 209 -5.46 -4.84 -3.16
C GLU A 209 -5.47 -6.06 -2.25
N ASP A 210 -4.79 -6.00 -1.10
CA ASP A 210 -4.76 -7.13 -0.16
C ASP A 210 -6.17 -7.52 0.32
N ILE A 211 -7.00 -6.52 0.67
CA ILE A 211 -8.39 -6.75 1.05
C ILE A 211 -9.21 -7.27 -0.14
N TRP A 212 -8.97 -6.73 -1.33
CA TRP A 212 -9.69 -7.14 -2.53
C TRP A 212 -9.40 -8.59 -2.92
N THR A 213 -8.16 -9.02 -2.85
CA THR A 213 -7.72 -10.34 -3.30
C THR A 213 -7.91 -11.44 -2.24
N ALA A 214 -7.86 -11.11 -0.97
CA ALA A 214 -8.06 -12.09 0.11
C ALA A 214 -9.51 -12.60 0.16
N GLU A 215 -9.72 -13.88 0.45
CA GLU A 215 -11.04 -14.52 0.44
C GLU A 215 -11.93 -14.11 1.62
N ASP A 216 -11.37 -14.06 2.83
CA ASP A 216 -12.11 -13.76 4.07
C ASP A 216 -11.57 -12.52 4.78
N THR A 217 -12.06 -11.37 4.38
CA THR A 217 -11.72 -10.06 4.99
C THR A 217 -12.89 -9.42 5.73
N GLY A 218 -14.08 -10.02 5.65
CA GLY A 218 -15.31 -9.43 6.14
C GLY A 218 -15.82 -8.25 5.30
N PHE A 219 -15.15 -7.91 4.19
CA PHE A 219 -15.61 -6.88 3.26
C PHE A 219 -16.51 -7.47 2.17
N HIS A 220 -17.63 -6.80 1.93
CA HIS A 220 -18.44 -7.00 0.74
C HIS A 220 -17.75 -6.31 -0.45
N LYS A 221 -17.50 -7.06 -1.54
CA LYS A 221 -16.73 -6.63 -2.71
C LYS A 221 -17.68 -6.26 -3.84
N ILE A 222 -17.58 -5.02 -4.31
CA ILE A 222 -18.39 -4.47 -5.41
C ILE A 222 -17.45 -4.11 -6.55
N PHE A 223 -17.65 -4.70 -7.72
CA PHE A 223 -16.89 -4.39 -8.92
C PHE A 223 -17.71 -3.61 -9.93
N LEU A 224 -17.18 -2.47 -10.40
CA LEU A 224 -17.81 -1.67 -11.45
C LEU A 224 -16.86 -1.54 -12.66
N PRO A 225 -17.14 -2.27 -13.74
CA PRO A 225 -16.39 -2.18 -14.99
C PRO A 225 -16.63 -0.84 -15.71
N TRP A 226 -15.81 -0.51 -16.71
CA TRP A 226 -15.98 0.70 -17.50
C TRP A 226 -17.37 0.86 -18.13
N LYS A 227 -17.98 -0.26 -18.53
CA LYS A 227 -19.34 -0.32 -19.11
C LYS A 227 -20.48 -0.04 -18.10
N ALA A 228 -20.15 0.18 -16.83
CA ALA A 228 -21.14 0.63 -15.84
C ALA A 228 -21.68 2.04 -16.16
N ASP A 229 -20.93 2.85 -16.91
CA ASP A 229 -21.42 4.08 -17.54
C ASP A 229 -22.09 3.72 -18.87
N PRO A 230 -23.41 3.83 -18.98
CA PRO A 230 -24.15 3.45 -20.20
C PRO A 230 -23.84 4.34 -21.42
N ARG A 231 -23.16 5.46 -21.22
CA ARG A 231 -22.76 6.38 -22.32
C ARG A 231 -21.48 5.89 -23.03
N ARG A 232 -20.70 4.99 -22.38
CA ARG A 232 -19.47 4.44 -22.93
C ARG A 232 -19.77 3.31 -23.88
N THR A 233 -19.23 3.43 -25.11
CA THR A 233 -19.40 2.44 -26.18
C THR A 233 -18.13 1.60 -26.36
N PRO A 234 -18.19 0.45 -27.05
CA PRO A 234 -16.99 -0.29 -27.43
C PRO A 234 -15.97 0.56 -28.22
N ASP A 235 -16.44 1.46 -29.09
CA ASP A 235 -15.56 2.35 -29.85
C ASP A 235 -14.81 3.33 -28.94
N TRP A 236 -15.49 3.88 -27.93
CA TRP A 236 -14.88 4.69 -26.88
C TRP A 236 -13.79 3.93 -26.12
N TYR A 237 -14.05 2.64 -25.80
CA TYR A 237 -13.07 1.80 -25.12
C TYR A 237 -11.84 1.52 -25.99
N GLU A 238 -12.03 1.22 -27.29
CA GLU A 238 -10.93 1.02 -28.23
C GLU A 238 -10.10 2.32 -28.45
N GLU A 239 -10.71 3.46 -28.45
CA GLU A 239 -10.00 4.75 -28.47
C GLU A 239 -9.17 4.94 -27.20
N SER A 240 -9.75 4.69 -26.05
CA SER A 240 -9.05 4.72 -24.75
C SER A 240 -7.89 3.74 -24.71
N ARG A 241 -8.05 2.53 -25.25
CA ARG A 241 -7.01 1.51 -25.34
C ARG A 241 -5.83 1.96 -26.22
N ARG A 242 -6.11 2.63 -27.33
CA ARG A 242 -5.05 3.18 -28.20
C ARG A 242 -4.28 4.30 -27.51
N ALA A 243 -4.98 5.13 -26.73
CA ALA A 243 -4.38 6.26 -26.04
C ALA A 243 -3.55 5.84 -24.80
N LEU A 244 -4.02 4.86 -24.04
CA LEU A 244 -3.45 4.45 -22.76
C LEU A 244 -2.58 3.19 -22.85
N GLY A 245 -2.64 2.42 -23.94
CA GLY A 245 -1.98 1.11 -24.03
C GLY A 245 -2.48 0.18 -22.92
N ASP A 246 -1.55 -0.51 -22.27
CA ASP A 246 -1.87 -1.47 -21.19
C ASP A 246 -2.45 -0.81 -19.93
N LEU A 247 -2.25 0.50 -19.73
CA LEU A 247 -2.85 1.24 -18.62
C LEU A 247 -4.37 1.22 -18.65
N VAL A 248 -4.99 0.98 -19.81
CA VAL A 248 -6.45 0.86 -19.91
C VAL A 248 -7.01 -0.23 -19.00
N LEU A 249 -6.26 -1.31 -18.75
CA LEU A 249 -6.70 -2.43 -17.91
C LEU A 249 -6.85 -2.02 -16.44
N SER A 250 -6.03 -1.10 -15.94
CA SER A 250 -6.16 -0.59 -14.56
C SER A 250 -7.12 0.60 -14.46
N GLU A 251 -7.19 1.44 -15.50
CA GLU A 251 -8.01 2.65 -15.49
C GLU A 251 -9.48 2.38 -15.87
N TYR A 252 -9.68 1.49 -16.85
CA TYR A 252 -10.99 1.14 -17.41
C TYR A 252 -11.17 -0.39 -17.57
N PRO A 253 -11.02 -1.18 -16.50
CA PRO A 253 -11.14 -2.63 -16.59
C PRO A 253 -12.55 -3.05 -16.99
N ALA A 254 -12.65 -4.09 -17.82
CA ALA A 254 -13.90 -4.76 -18.15
C ALA A 254 -14.22 -5.91 -17.17
N THR A 255 -13.19 -6.50 -16.56
CA THR A 255 -13.30 -7.56 -15.56
C THR A 255 -12.39 -7.31 -14.36
N GLN A 256 -12.61 -8.06 -13.27
CA GLN A 256 -11.76 -7.97 -12.08
C GLN A 256 -10.33 -8.44 -12.37
N GLU A 257 -10.19 -9.46 -13.21
CA GLU A 257 -8.90 -10.02 -13.63
C GLU A 257 -8.09 -9.00 -14.42
N GLU A 258 -8.75 -8.25 -15.32
CA GLU A 258 -8.11 -7.15 -16.02
C GLU A 258 -7.62 -6.07 -15.06
N ALA A 259 -8.47 -5.65 -14.10
CA ALA A 259 -8.08 -4.68 -13.10
C ALA A 259 -6.84 -5.12 -12.31
N LEU A 260 -6.71 -6.42 -12.06
CA LEU A 260 -5.57 -7.02 -11.36
C LEU A 260 -4.36 -7.27 -12.26
N THR A 261 -4.42 -6.99 -13.55
CA THR A 261 -3.28 -7.06 -14.47
C THR A 261 -2.34 -5.88 -14.22
N ILE A 262 -1.03 -6.12 -14.26
CA ILE A 262 -0.03 -5.07 -14.03
C ILE A 262 0.25 -4.35 -15.36
N PRO A 263 -0.17 -3.10 -15.54
CA PRO A 263 0.19 -2.32 -16.72
C PRO A 263 1.70 -2.07 -16.76
N GLY A 264 2.31 -2.22 -17.93
CA GLY A 264 3.77 -2.07 -18.08
C GLY A 264 4.61 -3.21 -17.54
N GLY A 265 3.99 -4.15 -16.80
CA GLY A 265 4.61 -5.36 -16.28
C GLY A 265 5.34 -5.16 -14.94
N ALA A 266 5.41 -6.25 -14.16
CA ALA A 266 6.24 -6.33 -12.97
C ALA A 266 7.71 -6.07 -13.32
N TYR A 267 8.46 -5.46 -12.40
CA TYR A 267 9.90 -5.31 -12.60
C TYR A 267 10.63 -6.65 -12.51
N PHE A 268 10.11 -7.56 -11.65
CA PHE A 268 10.59 -8.93 -11.45
C PHE A 268 9.50 -9.96 -11.84
N PRO A 269 9.20 -10.13 -13.15
CA PRO A 269 8.15 -11.06 -13.57
C PRO A 269 8.51 -12.54 -13.35
N GLU A 270 9.79 -12.84 -13.09
CA GLU A 270 10.31 -14.17 -12.81
C GLU A 270 10.02 -14.69 -11.40
N LEU A 271 9.51 -13.84 -10.50
CA LEU A 271 9.25 -14.22 -9.12
C LEU A 271 8.13 -15.26 -9.01
N ALA A 272 8.48 -16.41 -8.45
CA ALA A 272 7.58 -17.52 -8.21
C ALA A 272 7.86 -18.13 -6.83
N PRO A 273 6.85 -18.46 -6.01
CA PRO A 273 7.04 -18.99 -4.66
C PRO A 273 7.91 -20.25 -4.64
N GLU A 274 7.68 -21.16 -5.57
CA GLU A 274 8.38 -22.45 -5.70
C GLU A 274 9.86 -22.32 -6.04
N ILE A 275 10.31 -21.15 -6.52
CA ILE A 275 11.70 -20.88 -6.89
C ILE A 275 12.40 -20.03 -5.83
N HIS A 276 11.69 -19.02 -5.29
CA HIS A 276 12.28 -17.94 -4.49
C HIS A 276 11.96 -18.03 -3.01
N LEU A 277 11.03 -18.91 -2.57
CA LEU A 277 10.83 -19.19 -1.16
C LEU A 277 11.55 -20.50 -0.77
N THR A 278 11.96 -20.58 0.48
CA THR A 278 12.63 -21.75 1.05
C THR A 278 12.18 -21.97 2.50
N ASP A 279 12.12 -23.20 2.92
CA ASP A 279 11.73 -23.61 4.29
C ASP A 279 12.91 -23.65 5.27
N HIS A 280 14.15 -23.44 4.80
CA HIS A 280 15.34 -23.54 5.62
C HIS A 280 16.37 -22.42 5.37
N VAL A 281 17.11 -22.09 6.41
CA VAL A 281 18.29 -21.23 6.36
C VAL A 281 19.53 -22.13 6.21
N PRO A 282 20.53 -21.76 5.36
CA PRO A 282 21.77 -22.49 5.24
C PRO A 282 22.45 -22.69 6.60
N ALA A 283 22.98 -23.89 6.86
CA ALA A 283 23.70 -24.23 8.09
C ALA A 283 25.20 -24.55 7.82
N GLY A 284 26.02 -24.51 8.84
CA GLY A 284 27.45 -24.84 8.76
C GLY A 284 28.33 -23.63 8.41
N ASN A 285 29.09 -23.72 7.30
CA ASN A 285 29.96 -22.61 6.89
C ASN A 285 29.19 -21.52 6.19
N VAL A 286 28.65 -20.58 6.97
CA VAL A 286 27.76 -19.49 6.52
C VAL A 286 28.34 -18.14 6.96
N LYS A 287 28.20 -17.13 6.12
CA LYS A 287 28.42 -15.72 6.48
C LYS A 287 27.09 -14.99 6.58
N TYR A 288 27.00 -14.17 7.63
CA TYR A 288 25.81 -13.35 7.84
C TYR A 288 26.09 -11.91 7.39
N TYR A 289 25.08 -11.30 6.75
CA TYR A 289 25.08 -9.92 6.29
C TYR A 289 23.82 -9.22 6.72
N LEU A 290 23.90 -7.92 6.79
CA LEU A 290 22.75 -7.02 7.02
C LEU A 290 22.78 -5.95 5.93
N SER A 291 21.63 -5.59 5.41
CA SER A 291 21.47 -4.36 4.64
C SER A 291 20.40 -3.49 5.24
N ILE A 292 20.54 -2.18 5.12
CA ILE A 292 19.57 -1.21 5.58
C ILE A 292 19.29 -0.17 4.50
N ASP A 293 18.04 0.30 4.50
CA ASP A 293 17.60 1.55 3.90
C ASP A 293 16.92 2.35 5.01
N TYR A 294 17.36 3.58 5.25
CA TYR A 294 16.84 4.40 6.34
C TYR A 294 16.49 5.79 5.82
N GLY A 295 15.22 6.14 5.92
CA GLY A 295 14.66 7.44 5.66
C GLY A 295 13.89 7.99 6.87
N LEU A 296 13.40 9.23 6.75
CA LEU A 296 12.55 9.84 7.78
C LEU A 296 11.20 9.12 7.94
N ASP A 297 10.76 8.44 6.91
CA ASP A 297 9.49 7.75 6.80
C ASP A 297 9.56 6.28 7.23
N ALA A 298 10.67 5.58 6.94
CA ALA A 298 10.82 4.18 7.33
C ALA A 298 12.28 3.73 7.48
N LEU A 299 12.47 2.75 8.38
CA LEU A 299 13.62 1.87 8.44
C LEU A 299 13.25 0.56 7.77
N ALA A 300 14.06 0.12 6.79
CA ALA A 300 14.01 -1.20 6.18
C ALA A 300 15.35 -1.92 6.40
N ALA A 301 15.35 -3.03 7.14
CA ALA A 301 16.54 -3.82 7.40
C ALA A 301 16.31 -5.29 7.07
N LEU A 302 17.28 -5.92 6.41
CA LEU A 302 17.22 -7.30 5.94
C LEU A 302 18.46 -8.08 6.35
N TRP A 303 18.28 -9.27 6.90
CA TRP A 303 19.35 -10.18 7.30
C TRP A 303 19.49 -11.34 6.32
N TYR A 304 20.73 -11.65 5.99
CA TYR A 304 21.09 -12.65 4.97
C TYR A 304 22.05 -13.69 5.54
N ALA A 305 21.79 -14.94 5.19
CA ALA A 305 22.72 -16.05 5.36
C ALA A 305 23.27 -16.46 3.99
N VAL A 306 24.61 -16.34 3.80
CA VAL A 306 25.29 -16.67 2.54
C VAL A 306 26.08 -17.94 2.73
N ASP A 307 25.77 -18.96 1.94
CA ASP A 307 26.37 -20.30 2.02
C ASP A 307 27.75 -20.38 1.33
N ALA A 308 28.36 -21.56 1.36
CA ALA A 308 29.66 -21.83 0.76
C ALA A 308 29.69 -21.73 -0.78
N ARG A 309 28.52 -21.79 -1.44
CA ARG A 309 28.38 -21.62 -2.89
C ARG A 309 28.21 -20.13 -3.25
N GLY A 310 27.92 -19.31 -2.26
CA GLY A 310 27.63 -17.89 -2.43
C GLY A 310 26.15 -17.61 -2.70
N ASP A 311 25.27 -18.59 -2.45
CA ASP A 311 23.83 -18.40 -2.50
C ASP A 311 23.35 -17.79 -1.17
N ALA A 312 22.35 -16.92 -1.22
CA ALA A 312 21.85 -16.14 -0.10
C ALA A 312 20.40 -16.48 0.24
N VAL A 313 20.10 -16.51 1.54
CA VAL A 313 18.73 -16.58 2.05
C VAL A 313 18.47 -15.39 2.93
N VAL A 314 17.42 -14.60 2.60
CA VAL A 314 16.87 -13.58 3.50
C VAL A 314 16.10 -14.31 4.58
N TYR A 315 16.54 -14.24 5.83
CA TYR A 315 15.93 -15.01 6.93
C TYR A 315 15.27 -14.14 8.00
N ARG A 316 15.33 -12.82 7.86
CA ARG A 316 14.69 -11.86 8.77
C ARG A 316 14.54 -10.51 8.07
N GLU A 317 13.43 -9.83 8.35
CA GLU A 317 13.22 -8.43 8.01
C GLU A 317 12.82 -7.62 9.24
N LEU A 318 13.17 -6.33 9.23
CA LEU A 318 12.61 -5.31 10.10
C LEU A 318 12.14 -4.15 9.21
N TYR A 319 10.85 -3.81 9.32
CA TYR A 319 10.26 -2.69 8.60
C TYR A 319 9.44 -1.87 9.57
N GLN A 320 9.89 -0.65 9.89
CA GLN A 320 9.28 0.18 10.91
C GLN A 320 9.39 1.66 10.56
N SER A 321 8.28 2.41 10.74
CA SER A 321 8.20 3.85 10.48
C SER A 321 8.45 4.67 11.74
N GLY A 322 8.87 5.93 11.56
CA GLY A 322 8.89 6.94 12.61
C GLY A 322 10.01 6.80 13.63
N LEU A 323 11.08 6.06 13.34
CA LEU A 323 12.23 5.92 14.24
C LEU A 323 13.29 6.99 13.95
N ILE A 324 13.80 7.63 14.99
CA ILE A 324 15.05 8.40 14.89
C ILE A 324 16.25 7.44 14.78
N VAL A 325 17.40 7.93 14.33
CA VAL A 325 18.58 7.10 14.01
C VAL A 325 19.01 6.20 15.18
N SER A 326 19.00 6.70 16.41
CA SER A 326 19.36 5.94 17.60
C SER A 326 18.34 4.83 17.93
N GLU A 327 17.07 5.09 17.75
CA GLU A 327 16.01 4.09 17.93
C GLU A 327 16.07 3.03 16.83
N ALA A 328 16.35 3.43 15.58
CA ALA A 328 16.58 2.53 14.47
C ALA A 328 17.79 1.60 14.75
N ALA A 329 18.89 2.15 15.26
CA ALA A 329 20.05 1.37 15.65
C ALA A 329 19.75 0.38 16.76
N GLN A 330 18.98 0.79 17.78
CA GLN A 330 18.55 -0.08 18.87
C GLN A 330 17.64 -1.20 18.35
N ALA A 331 16.64 -0.89 17.52
CA ALA A 331 15.73 -1.88 16.94
C ALA A 331 16.48 -2.93 16.11
N ILE A 332 17.48 -2.51 15.33
CA ILE A 332 18.36 -3.42 14.60
C ILE A 332 19.15 -4.30 15.57
N ALA A 333 19.73 -3.74 16.63
CA ALA A 333 20.51 -4.46 17.62
C ALA A 333 19.66 -5.51 18.37
N GLU A 334 18.44 -5.18 18.72
CA GLU A 334 17.47 -6.09 19.36
C GLU A 334 17.09 -7.27 18.46
N CYS A 335 17.06 -7.05 17.13
CA CYS A 335 16.82 -8.11 16.16
C CYS A 335 18.04 -9.00 15.91
N CYS A 336 19.26 -8.59 16.31
CA CYS A 336 20.46 -9.40 16.18
C CYS A 336 20.51 -10.43 17.30
N THR A 337 20.39 -11.73 16.98
CA THR A 337 20.31 -12.84 17.95
C THR A 337 21.66 -13.53 18.15
N GLY A 338 22.77 -12.77 18.04
CA GLY A 338 24.13 -13.26 18.26
C GLY A 338 24.87 -13.75 17.01
N GLU A 339 24.27 -13.60 15.81
CA GLU A 339 24.95 -13.92 14.55
C GLU A 339 26.13 -12.95 14.31
N PRO A 340 27.32 -13.46 13.94
CA PRO A 340 28.46 -12.62 13.61
C PRO A 340 28.26 -11.96 12.24
N VAL A 341 27.61 -10.80 12.19
CA VAL A 341 27.37 -10.06 10.94
C VAL A 341 28.70 -9.60 10.35
N THR A 342 29.02 -10.10 9.17
CA THR A 342 30.28 -9.82 8.45
C THR A 342 30.35 -8.39 7.94
N ALA A 343 29.27 -7.88 7.38
CA ALA A 343 29.16 -6.50 6.91
C ALA A 343 27.71 -6.01 6.96
N ARG A 344 27.55 -4.68 7.12
CA ARG A 344 26.26 -3.98 7.15
C ARG A 344 26.24 -2.98 6.01
N PHE A 345 25.52 -3.31 4.95
CA PHE A 345 25.46 -2.50 3.73
C PHE A 345 24.40 -1.41 3.82
N ALA A 346 24.72 -0.23 3.29
CA ALA A 346 23.78 0.88 3.24
C ALA A 346 24.05 1.77 2.01
N PRO A 347 23.01 2.47 1.52
CA PRO A 347 23.14 3.39 0.40
C PRO A 347 23.94 4.64 0.79
N PRO A 348 24.59 5.34 -0.17
CA PRO A 348 25.52 6.45 0.10
C PRO A 348 24.88 7.71 0.68
N ASP A 349 23.57 7.89 0.55
CA ASP A 349 22.83 9.03 1.09
C ASP A 349 22.96 9.15 2.61
N LEU A 350 23.16 8.04 3.35
CA LEU A 350 23.40 8.05 4.78
C LEU A 350 24.74 8.71 5.18
N TRP A 351 25.64 8.94 4.25
CA TRP A 351 26.90 9.69 4.44
C TRP A 351 26.77 11.19 4.20
N ASN A 352 25.61 11.65 3.68
CA ASN A 352 25.36 13.07 3.52
C ASN A 352 25.30 13.75 4.89
N ARG A 353 26.00 14.87 5.03
CA ARG A 353 26.02 15.63 6.29
C ARG A 353 24.80 16.54 6.37
N ASN A 354 24.13 16.47 7.50
CA ASN A 354 23.08 17.43 7.83
C ASN A 354 23.68 18.83 8.00
N ARG A 355 23.07 19.83 7.39
CA ARG A 355 23.59 21.23 7.42
C ARG A 355 23.59 21.85 8.81
N ASP A 356 22.63 21.49 9.64
CA ASP A 356 22.45 22.08 10.97
C ASP A 356 23.37 21.45 12.02
N THR A 357 23.59 20.15 11.94
CA THR A 357 24.38 19.40 12.93
C THR A 357 25.79 19.06 12.46
N GLY A 358 26.06 19.18 11.16
CA GLY A 358 27.32 18.78 10.53
C GLY A 358 27.61 17.29 10.54
N ARG A 359 26.67 16.47 11.07
CA ARG A 359 26.81 15.03 11.24
C ARG A 359 26.07 14.27 10.15
N SER A 360 26.57 13.11 9.77
CA SER A 360 25.89 12.18 8.89
C SER A 360 25.09 11.13 9.68
N THR A 361 24.06 10.57 9.05
CA THR A 361 23.28 9.46 9.61
C THR A 361 24.18 8.26 9.93
N GLN A 362 25.14 7.94 9.04
CA GLN A 362 26.11 6.86 9.25
C GLN A 362 26.97 7.06 10.50
N GLU A 363 27.41 8.31 10.79
CA GLU A 363 28.19 8.61 12.00
C GLU A 363 27.39 8.27 13.27
N ILE A 364 26.09 8.54 13.29
CA ILE A 364 25.21 8.23 14.42
C ILE A 364 25.01 6.71 14.56
N PHE A 365 24.81 5.98 13.45
CA PHE A 365 24.76 4.51 13.48
C PHE A 365 26.06 3.92 14.03
N ALA A 366 27.22 4.44 13.62
CA ALA A 366 28.52 3.96 14.09
C ALA A 366 28.72 4.19 15.59
N GLU A 367 28.31 5.36 16.11
CA GLU A 367 28.31 5.65 17.56
C GLU A 367 27.39 4.73 18.37
N CYS A 368 26.27 4.29 17.77
CA CYS A 368 25.38 3.29 18.35
C CYS A 368 25.91 1.83 18.21
N GLY A 369 27.16 1.63 17.74
CA GLY A 369 27.79 0.31 17.61
C GLY A 369 27.42 -0.43 16.32
N LEU A 370 26.81 0.22 15.34
CA LEU A 370 26.42 -0.34 14.05
C LEU A 370 27.20 0.33 12.89
N PRO A 371 28.50 0.06 12.71
CA PRO A 371 29.24 0.59 11.59
C PRO A 371 28.71 0.06 10.26
N LEU A 372 28.47 0.97 9.30
CA LEU A 372 27.92 0.67 7.99
C LEU A 372 28.99 0.67 6.90
N VAL A 373 28.76 -0.10 5.85
CA VAL A 373 29.57 -0.15 4.64
C VAL A 373 28.79 0.49 3.51
N MET A 374 29.36 1.54 2.91
CA MET A 374 28.77 2.24 1.78
C MET A 374 28.73 1.35 0.54
N THR A 375 27.61 1.33 -0.16
CA THR A 375 27.46 0.63 -1.44
C THR A 375 27.35 1.61 -2.61
N SER A 376 27.29 1.11 -3.84
CA SER A 376 27.13 1.94 -5.02
C SER A 376 25.76 2.62 -5.05
N ASN A 377 25.73 3.87 -5.54
CA ASN A 377 24.50 4.61 -5.81
C ASN A 377 23.98 4.43 -7.26
N ASP A 378 24.64 3.62 -8.08
CA ASP A 378 24.15 3.33 -9.42
C ASP A 378 22.87 2.52 -9.34
N ARG A 379 21.76 3.22 -9.48
CA ARG A 379 20.44 2.65 -9.31
C ARG A 379 20.12 1.60 -10.37
N VAL A 380 20.46 1.88 -11.63
CA VAL A 380 20.19 0.97 -12.74
C VAL A 380 21.02 -0.31 -12.61
N GLN A 381 22.34 -0.17 -12.37
CA GLN A 381 23.20 -1.32 -12.16
C GLN A 381 22.79 -2.14 -10.94
N GLY A 382 22.42 -1.47 -9.84
CA GLY A 382 21.97 -2.15 -8.64
C GLY A 382 20.69 -2.99 -8.86
N TRP A 383 19.75 -2.50 -9.68
CA TRP A 383 18.57 -3.29 -10.05
C TRP A 383 18.88 -4.46 -10.97
N LEU A 384 19.86 -4.31 -11.87
CA LEU A 384 20.35 -5.43 -12.68
C LEU A 384 21.04 -6.48 -11.81
N ASP A 385 21.78 -6.06 -10.79
CA ASP A 385 22.39 -6.98 -9.81
C ASP A 385 21.30 -7.76 -9.06
N VAL A 386 20.22 -7.11 -8.61
CA VAL A 386 19.08 -7.80 -7.96
C VAL A 386 18.44 -8.81 -8.92
N LYS A 387 18.23 -8.45 -10.20
CA LYS A 387 17.70 -9.39 -11.21
C LYS A 387 18.60 -10.60 -11.40
N GLU A 388 19.93 -10.40 -11.42
CA GLU A 388 20.86 -11.51 -11.55
C GLU A 388 20.84 -12.45 -10.34
N TRP A 389 20.65 -11.90 -9.13
CA TRP A 389 20.48 -12.69 -7.92
C TRP A 389 19.16 -13.48 -7.89
N LEU A 390 18.09 -12.91 -8.43
CA LEU A 390 16.75 -13.53 -8.51
C LEU A 390 16.57 -14.39 -9.75
N ARG A 391 17.52 -14.41 -10.69
CA ARG A 391 17.37 -15.16 -11.95
C ARG A 391 17.23 -16.65 -11.70
N PRO A 392 16.15 -17.30 -12.17
CA PRO A 392 15.98 -18.74 -12.05
C PRO A 392 17.02 -19.53 -12.84
N PHE A 393 17.53 -20.61 -12.24
CA PHE A 393 18.40 -21.58 -12.90
C PHE A 393 18.08 -23.00 -12.45
N ASP A 394 18.53 -23.99 -13.26
CA ASP A 394 18.33 -25.39 -12.96
C ASP A 394 19.51 -25.89 -12.09
N ALA A 395 19.19 -26.52 -10.96
CA ALA A 395 20.13 -27.14 -10.05
C ALA A 395 19.77 -28.61 -9.85
N VAL A 396 20.69 -29.39 -9.29
CA VAL A 396 20.47 -30.80 -8.97
C VAL A 396 20.55 -31.00 -7.48
N HIS A 397 19.58 -31.66 -6.90
CA HIS A 397 19.53 -31.95 -5.47
C HIS A 397 20.63 -32.93 -5.09
N GLU A 398 21.54 -32.55 -4.19
CA GLU A 398 22.75 -33.33 -3.86
C GLU A 398 22.43 -34.75 -3.34
N GLN A 399 21.32 -34.92 -2.62
CA GLN A 399 20.95 -36.21 -2.01
C GLN A 399 20.12 -37.10 -2.93
N THR A 400 19.25 -36.52 -3.77
CA THR A 400 18.31 -37.28 -4.59
C THR A 400 18.70 -37.35 -6.06
N GLY A 401 19.63 -36.51 -6.52
CA GLY A 401 20.00 -36.39 -7.93
C GLY A 401 18.92 -35.80 -8.84
N GLN A 402 17.79 -35.36 -8.29
CA GLN A 402 16.69 -34.81 -9.09
C GLN A 402 16.94 -33.35 -9.45
N PRO A 403 16.61 -32.95 -10.68
CA PRO A 403 16.68 -31.56 -11.09
C PRO A 403 15.56 -30.74 -10.41
N TYR A 404 15.90 -29.54 -9.99
CA TYR A 404 14.92 -28.56 -9.46
C TYR A 404 15.30 -27.14 -9.91
N ARG A 405 14.33 -26.25 -9.96
CA ARG A 405 14.54 -24.85 -10.30
C ARG A 405 14.70 -24.02 -9.03
N THR A 406 15.69 -23.13 -9.02
CA THR A 406 16.00 -22.27 -7.87
C THR A 406 16.61 -20.95 -8.31
N ALA A 407 16.90 -20.06 -7.36
CA ALA A 407 17.60 -18.79 -7.58
C ALA A 407 18.73 -18.65 -6.55
N ARG A 408 19.72 -17.78 -6.85
CA ARG A 408 20.83 -17.51 -5.91
C ARG A 408 20.37 -16.79 -4.66
N LEU A 409 19.31 -15.96 -4.77
CA LEU A 409 18.67 -15.30 -3.64
C LEU A 409 17.28 -15.89 -3.42
N ARG A 410 17.03 -16.34 -2.20
CA ARG A 410 15.74 -16.85 -1.76
C ARG A 410 15.34 -16.19 -0.45
N LEU A 411 14.08 -16.28 -0.10
CA LEU A 411 13.53 -15.78 1.16
C LEU A 411 13.06 -16.96 2.00
N LEU A 412 13.35 -16.95 3.28
CA LEU A 412 12.79 -17.92 4.22
C LEU A 412 11.27 -17.64 4.31
N GLU A 413 10.48 -18.68 4.14
CA GLU A 413 9.02 -18.59 4.15
C GLU A 413 8.52 -17.98 5.46
N GLY A 414 7.68 -16.96 5.36
CA GLY A 414 7.14 -16.22 6.49
C GLY A 414 8.11 -15.26 7.20
N ALA A 415 9.41 -15.25 6.88
CA ALA A 415 10.39 -14.41 7.57
C ALA A 415 10.56 -13.00 6.96
N ALA A 416 10.18 -12.82 5.70
CA ALA A 416 10.26 -11.54 5.00
C ALA A 416 9.01 -11.27 4.15
N PRO A 417 7.81 -11.21 4.76
CA PRO A 417 6.55 -11.07 4.02
C PRO A 417 6.42 -9.70 3.33
N ASN A 418 6.92 -8.62 3.94
CA ASN A 418 6.87 -7.30 3.33
C ASN A 418 7.82 -7.20 2.14
N LEU A 419 9.04 -7.74 2.23
CA LEU A 419 9.95 -7.78 1.10
C LEU A 419 9.35 -8.56 -0.07
N TRP A 420 8.78 -9.76 0.21
CA TRP A 420 8.12 -10.57 -0.81
C TRP A 420 6.99 -9.81 -1.51
N ARG A 421 6.14 -9.14 -0.74
CA ARG A 421 5.07 -8.28 -1.25
C ARG A 421 5.62 -7.15 -2.12
N CYS A 422 6.62 -6.41 -1.64
CA CYS A 422 7.22 -5.29 -2.36
C CYS A 422 7.84 -5.73 -3.69
N LEU A 423 8.63 -6.82 -3.70
CA LEU A 423 9.25 -7.34 -4.93
C LEU A 423 8.23 -7.76 -5.99
N ARG A 424 7.11 -8.33 -5.57
CA ARG A 424 6.02 -8.70 -6.49
C ARG A 424 5.21 -7.52 -7.00
N ALA A 425 5.17 -6.43 -6.23
CA ALA A 425 4.34 -5.26 -6.52
C ALA A 425 5.10 -4.16 -7.30
N ILE A 426 6.44 -4.10 -7.15
CA ILE A 426 7.25 -3.05 -7.77
C ILE A 426 7.19 -3.16 -9.30
N GLN A 427 6.98 -2.02 -9.94
CA GLN A 427 6.79 -1.91 -11.39
C GLN A 427 8.01 -1.30 -12.06
N LYS A 428 8.10 -1.43 -13.37
CA LYS A 428 9.04 -0.66 -14.18
C LYS A 428 8.69 0.82 -14.12
N ASP A 429 9.71 1.68 -14.10
CA ASP A 429 9.49 3.10 -14.29
C ASP A 429 8.94 3.39 -15.69
N GLU A 430 7.87 4.17 -15.78
CA GLU A 430 7.20 4.45 -17.06
C GLU A 430 8.08 5.20 -18.06
N ARG A 431 8.98 6.05 -17.56
CA ARG A 431 9.89 6.87 -18.37
C ARG A 431 11.22 6.17 -18.64
N ARG A 432 11.64 5.28 -17.72
CA ARG A 432 12.89 4.54 -17.78
C ARG A 432 12.65 3.06 -17.45
N PRO A 433 12.15 2.24 -18.38
CA PRO A 433 11.78 0.83 -18.13
C PRO A 433 12.94 -0.07 -17.64
N VAL A 434 14.17 0.42 -17.68
CA VAL A 434 15.35 -0.25 -17.09
C VAL A 434 15.48 0.00 -15.58
N ASP A 435 14.74 0.97 -15.03
CA ASP A 435 14.66 1.29 -13.60
C ASP A 435 13.33 0.83 -13.00
N CYS A 436 13.25 0.75 -11.69
CA CYS A 436 12.01 0.56 -10.94
C CYS A 436 11.29 1.89 -10.72
N ALA A 437 9.96 1.83 -10.70
CA ALA A 437 9.14 2.93 -10.23
C ALA A 437 9.51 3.32 -8.79
N THR A 438 9.50 4.63 -8.52
CA THR A 438 9.77 5.19 -7.18
C THR A 438 8.50 5.39 -6.36
N GLU A 439 7.35 5.18 -6.98
CA GLU A 439 6.04 5.29 -6.35
C GLU A 439 5.21 4.00 -6.53
N PRO A 440 4.48 3.56 -5.50
CA PRO A 440 4.38 4.12 -4.14
C PRO A 440 5.67 3.92 -3.35
N HIS A 441 6.07 4.96 -2.61
CA HIS A 441 7.35 4.99 -1.89
C HIS A 441 7.48 3.86 -0.86
N GLU A 442 6.39 3.45 -0.24
CA GLU A 442 6.33 2.32 0.70
C GLU A 442 6.73 0.96 0.08
N LEU A 443 6.73 0.84 -1.25
CA LEU A 443 7.17 -0.36 -1.95
C LEU A 443 8.67 -0.37 -2.27
N THR A 444 9.38 0.73 -2.06
CA THR A 444 10.77 0.87 -2.50
C THR A 444 11.79 0.59 -1.40
N HIS A 445 11.51 0.87 -0.13
CA HIS A 445 12.46 0.77 0.98
C HIS A 445 13.10 -0.61 1.14
N LEU A 446 12.30 -1.68 1.24
CA LEU A 446 12.84 -3.04 1.38
C LEU A 446 13.57 -3.51 0.11
N PRO A 447 13.06 -3.29 -1.12
CA PRO A 447 13.82 -3.54 -2.34
C PRO A 447 15.11 -2.68 -2.45
N ASP A 448 15.13 -1.42 -2.00
CA ASP A 448 16.34 -0.59 -1.98
C ASP A 448 17.38 -1.12 -0.96
N SER A 449 16.92 -1.59 0.22
CA SER A 449 17.77 -2.34 1.16
C SER A 449 18.34 -3.61 0.51
N LEU A 450 17.53 -4.41 -0.19
CA LEU A 450 18.00 -5.58 -0.94
C LEU A 450 19.01 -5.20 -2.03
N ARG A 451 18.76 -4.11 -2.75
CA ARG A 451 19.70 -3.57 -3.76
C ARG A 451 21.04 -3.21 -3.14
N ALA A 452 21.07 -2.63 -1.94
CA ALA A 452 22.32 -2.35 -1.22
C ALA A 452 23.09 -3.64 -0.89
N PHE A 453 22.42 -4.74 -0.51
CA PHE A 453 23.05 -6.04 -0.32
C PHE A 453 23.68 -6.56 -1.62
N CYS A 454 22.93 -6.56 -2.72
CA CYS A 454 23.41 -7.05 -4.01
C CYS A 454 24.61 -6.21 -4.53
N ALA A 455 24.52 -4.89 -4.42
CA ALA A 455 25.60 -3.96 -4.80
C ALA A 455 26.83 -4.10 -3.90
N GLY A 456 26.66 -4.52 -2.65
CA GLY A 456 27.74 -4.77 -1.68
C GLY A 456 28.62 -5.97 -2.03
N ARG A 457 28.25 -6.78 -3.02
CA ARG A 457 28.96 -7.96 -3.52
C ARG A 457 29.33 -8.93 -2.39
N PRO A 458 28.36 -9.48 -1.66
CA PRO A 458 28.63 -10.44 -0.61
C PRO A 458 29.36 -11.65 -1.18
N CYS A 459 30.29 -12.18 -0.41
CA CYS A 459 31.11 -13.31 -0.86
C CYS A 459 30.87 -14.54 0.03
N ALA A 460 31.01 -15.71 -0.59
CA ALA A 460 30.99 -16.99 0.11
C ALA A 460 32.04 -17.05 1.25
N PRO A 461 31.79 -17.81 2.32
CA PRO A 461 32.79 -18.10 3.32
C PRO A 461 33.98 -18.81 2.68
N ARG A 462 35.20 -18.43 3.07
CA ARG A 462 36.41 -19.15 2.62
C ARG A 462 36.40 -20.56 3.23
N VAL A 463 36.43 -21.57 2.37
CA VAL A 463 36.74 -22.91 2.85
C VAL A 463 38.19 -22.89 3.37
N PRO A 464 38.48 -23.19 4.64
CA PRO A 464 39.85 -23.28 5.07
C PRO A 464 40.55 -24.29 4.16
N ALA A 465 41.64 -23.86 3.51
CA ALA A 465 42.45 -24.77 2.73
C ALA A 465 42.79 -25.93 3.67
N ARG A 466 42.38 -27.15 3.31
CA ARG A 466 42.85 -28.34 4.00
C ARG A 466 44.36 -28.25 3.96
N VAL A 467 44.99 -27.94 5.10
CA VAL A 467 46.40 -28.06 5.23
C VAL A 467 46.68 -29.55 5.01
N GLN A 468 47.09 -29.89 3.79
CA GLN A 468 47.67 -31.19 3.55
C GLN A 468 48.89 -31.20 4.45
N GLN A 469 48.76 -31.83 5.61
CA GLN A 469 49.92 -32.20 6.40
C GLN A 469 50.77 -33.07 5.45
N LYS A 470 51.84 -32.47 4.90
CA LYS A 470 52.81 -33.26 4.20
C LYS A 470 53.19 -34.40 5.15
N PRO A 471 53.13 -35.65 4.67
CA PRO A 471 53.54 -36.76 5.50
C PRO A 471 54.88 -36.42 6.12
N PHE A 472 55.02 -36.59 7.43
CA PHE A 472 56.25 -36.38 8.16
C PHE A 472 57.37 -37.23 7.48
N ASP A 473 58.30 -36.58 6.80
CA ASP A 473 59.51 -37.22 6.22
C ASP A 473 60.58 -37.17 7.28
N PRO A 474 60.86 -38.32 7.95
CA PRO A 474 61.86 -38.40 9.01
C PRO A 474 63.29 -38.18 8.50
N LEU A 475 63.52 -38.13 7.17
CA LEU A 475 64.84 -37.90 6.54
C LEU A 475 65.00 -36.46 6.01
N ALA A 476 64.01 -35.62 6.03
CA ALA A 476 64.10 -34.23 5.54
C ALA A 476 65.11 -33.39 6.33
N SER A 477 65.35 -33.69 7.61
CA SER A 477 66.32 -33.02 8.49
C SER A 477 67.76 -33.36 8.16
N ARG A 478 68.04 -34.45 7.43
CA ARG A 478 69.42 -34.88 7.09
C ARG A 478 69.96 -34.25 5.77
N ARG A 479 69.16 -33.60 5.02
CA ARG A 479 69.58 -32.99 3.73
C ARG A 479 70.09 -31.54 3.82
N ARG A 480 70.14 -30.90 4.99
CA ARG A 480 70.55 -29.50 5.17
C ARG A 480 71.97 -29.32 5.78
N VAL A 481 72.80 -30.35 5.80
CA VAL A 481 74.20 -30.23 6.16
C VAL A 481 75.06 -30.86 5.05
N ARG A 482 75.22 -30.14 3.95
CA ARG A 482 76.41 -30.24 3.07
C ARG A 482 76.64 -28.91 2.40
N GLY A 483 77.50 -28.17 2.94
CA GLY A 483 78.65 -27.51 2.35
C GLY A 483 78.37 -26.43 1.35
N ASN A 484 78.78 -25.30 1.70
CA ASN A 484 79.69 -24.59 0.79
C ASN A 484 80.75 -23.87 1.66
N PHE A 485 81.83 -24.58 1.88
CA PHE A 485 83.14 -23.93 2.01
C PHE A 485 83.70 -23.98 0.62
N ASP A 486 83.90 -22.82 0.02
CA ASP A 486 84.98 -22.55 -0.94
C ASP A 486 85.24 -21.02 -0.96
N PHE A 487 86.45 -20.68 -0.59
CA PHE A 487 87.37 -19.60 -0.80
C PHE A 487 86.87 -18.20 -1.26
#